data_1809a56992d18ce761e38b81d4fd7601
#
_entry.id   1809a56992d18ce761e38b81d4fd7601
#
_cell.length_a   1.000
_cell.length_b   1.000
_cell.length_c   1.000
_cell.angle_alpha   90.00
_cell.angle_beta   90.00
_cell.angle_gamma   90.00
#
_symmetry.space_group_name_H-M   'P 1'
#
loop_
_entity.id
_entity.type
_entity.pdbx_description
1 polymer ?
#
loop_
_entity_poly.entity_id
_entity_poly.type
_entity_poly.pdbx_seq_one_letter_code
_entity_poly.pdbx_strand_id
1 'polypeptide(L)'
;GLSQGPWPVKAIPSHFSPVSDAEEHDVARIFGKEGDPENRYFSIGSPLDMETPVCIDMVRFSERSNGIFGKTGTGKSFLTRLALCGLIHFDRAVNLIFDMHNEYGYKAMKETSGANTTFVKGLKQLFGERVAIFSLDPHSTRARGIQPDFEVYISYDQVSVEDIAPLQDELRLNNTAVESAYMVYAIYKERWLRTLLSLEGPDVEEFAKEIGAHPGSLVALHRKLKRLESFPFMVKKLQDGDVVDRIMEYLDRGINVVLEFGQQTSMLCYLLVANIIARRIHEMYVKKSERYYATQRIEDQPRQLMITIEEAHKFLNPSAARQTTFGTIAREMRKYYVSLLVVDQRPSGI
;
A
#
# COMPACT_ATOMS: atom_id res chain seq x y z
N GLY A 1 31.47 0.81 32.23
CA GLY A 1 30.40 1.62 31.68
C GLY A 1 29.68 0.98 30.54
N LEU A 2 28.54 0.34 30.81
CA LEU A 2 27.64 -0.25 29.75
C LEU A 2 26.44 0.68 29.50
N SER A 3 26.67 1.99 29.35
CA SER A 3 25.62 2.98 29.08
C SER A 3 25.25 3.08 27.60
N GLN A 4 25.92 2.34 26.70
CA GLN A 4 25.61 2.30 25.28
C GLN A 4 25.17 0.88 24.93
N GLY A 5 24.00 0.74 24.27
CA GLY A 5 23.38 -0.56 23.96
C GLY A 5 24.29 -1.58 23.26
N PRO A 6 23.77 -2.75 22.92
CA PRO A 6 24.55 -3.80 22.26
C PRO A 6 25.14 -3.31 20.94
N TRP A 7 26.44 -3.52 20.74
CA TRP A 7 27.15 -3.18 19.51
C TRP A 7 27.20 -4.38 18.58
N PRO A 8 27.13 -4.19 17.26
CA PRO A 8 27.36 -5.26 16.32
C PRO A 8 28.72 -5.89 16.53
N VAL A 9 28.75 -7.20 16.70
CA VAL A 9 30.01 -7.94 16.82
C VAL A 9 30.69 -7.99 15.45
N LYS A 10 31.90 -7.48 15.36
CA LYS A 10 32.71 -7.48 14.14
C LYS A 10 33.61 -8.70 13.99
N ALA A 11 33.68 -9.54 15.00
CA ALA A 11 34.50 -10.76 15.02
C ALA A 11 33.69 -11.96 15.49
N ILE A 12 34.00 -13.13 14.94
CA ILE A 12 33.47 -14.40 15.44
C ILE A 12 34.06 -14.65 16.84
N PRO A 13 33.27 -15.10 17.82
CA PRO A 13 33.78 -15.49 19.12
C PRO A 13 34.94 -16.49 18.99
N SER A 14 35.93 -16.42 19.85
CA SER A 14 37.05 -17.34 19.83
C SER A 14 36.57 -18.76 20.11
N HIS A 15 37.34 -19.74 19.62
CA HIS A 15 37.06 -21.15 19.87
C HIS A 15 36.97 -21.41 21.38
N PHE A 16 36.02 -22.20 21.83
CA PHE A 16 35.74 -22.46 23.25
C PHE A 16 35.25 -21.24 24.10
N SER A 17 34.78 -20.14 23.47
CA SER A 17 34.09 -19.13 24.22
C SER A 17 32.84 -19.73 24.93
N PRO A 18 32.61 -19.39 26.21
CA PRO A 18 31.41 -19.87 26.89
C PRO A 18 30.14 -19.35 26.24
N VAL A 19 29.14 -20.21 26.11
CA VAL A 19 27.80 -19.90 25.62
C VAL A 19 26.84 -20.17 26.76
N SER A 20 25.98 -19.22 27.04
CA SER A 20 24.88 -19.34 28.00
C SER A 20 23.55 -19.02 27.31
N ASP A 21 22.46 -19.48 27.91
CA ASP A 21 21.13 -19.07 27.47
C ASP A 21 20.94 -17.56 27.65
N ALA A 22 20.18 -16.94 26.72
CA ALA A 22 19.84 -15.53 26.83
C ALA A 22 18.81 -15.35 27.96
N GLU A 23 19.04 -14.38 28.83
CA GLU A 23 18.10 -14.02 29.89
C GLU A 23 17.12 -12.94 29.41
N GLU A 24 16.02 -12.71 30.16
CA GLU A 24 15.03 -11.68 29.86
C GLU A 24 15.68 -10.29 29.62
N HIS A 25 16.69 -9.95 30.41
CA HIS A 25 17.35 -8.66 30.27
C HIS A 25 18.16 -8.54 28.96
N ASP A 26 18.71 -9.61 28.43
CA ASP A 26 19.42 -9.62 27.15
C ASP A 26 18.46 -9.38 26.01
N VAL A 27 17.32 -10.07 26.02
CA VAL A 27 16.24 -9.89 25.03
C VAL A 27 15.70 -8.46 25.10
N ALA A 28 15.42 -7.94 26.29
CA ALA A 28 14.93 -6.58 26.47
C ALA A 28 15.95 -5.51 26.02
N ARG A 29 17.26 -5.78 26.13
CA ARG A 29 18.30 -4.87 25.63
C ARG A 29 18.38 -4.81 24.13
N ILE A 30 18.05 -5.90 23.42
CA ILE A 30 18.10 -6.01 21.96
C ILE A 30 16.79 -5.49 21.34
N PHE A 31 15.67 -5.95 21.86
CA PHE A 31 14.34 -5.74 21.27
C PHE A 31 13.50 -4.66 21.98
N GLY A 32 13.98 -4.13 23.10
CA GLY A 32 13.21 -3.20 23.93
C GLY A 32 12.20 -3.92 24.85
N LYS A 33 11.45 -3.13 25.60
CA LYS A 33 10.43 -3.62 26.52
C LYS A 33 9.19 -2.70 26.44
N GLU A 34 8.00 -3.29 26.45
CA GLU A 34 6.76 -2.51 26.58
C GLU A 34 6.72 -1.68 27.87
N GLY A 35 6.04 -0.53 27.82
CA GLY A 35 5.96 0.39 28.95
C GLY A 35 7.19 1.26 29.13
N ASP A 36 8.04 1.38 28.12
CA ASP A 36 9.12 2.36 28.12
C ASP A 36 8.55 3.81 28.18
N PRO A 37 9.27 4.78 28.77
CA PRO A 37 8.76 6.14 28.96
C PRO A 37 8.40 6.86 27.65
N GLU A 38 9.00 6.47 26.53
CA GLU A 38 8.75 7.05 25.21
C GLU A 38 7.65 6.33 24.43
N ASN A 39 7.05 5.27 24.97
CA ASN A 39 6.07 4.41 24.32
C ASN A 39 6.55 3.96 22.91
N ARG A 40 7.79 3.48 22.82
CA ARG A 40 8.41 3.10 21.54
C ARG A 40 8.17 1.66 21.14
N TYR A 41 8.12 0.78 22.16
CA TYR A 41 8.22 -0.65 21.96
C TYR A 41 6.86 -1.33 22.08
N PHE A 42 6.49 -2.08 21.04
CA PHE A 42 5.24 -2.84 20.96
C PHE A 42 5.55 -4.33 20.85
N SER A 43 5.00 -5.14 21.73
CA SER A 43 5.20 -6.60 21.73
C SER A 43 4.45 -7.25 20.56
N ILE A 44 5.16 -8.13 19.86
CA ILE A 44 4.61 -8.92 18.76
C ILE A 44 4.48 -10.41 19.09
N GLY A 45 4.87 -10.81 20.28
CA GLY A 45 4.85 -12.20 20.77
C GLY A 45 6.11 -12.59 21.50
N SER A 46 6.27 -13.88 21.78
CA SER A 46 7.44 -14.44 22.42
C SER A 46 8.06 -15.53 21.54
N PRO A 47 9.38 -15.79 21.63
CA PRO A 47 10.01 -16.96 21.01
C PRO A 47 9.38 -18.26 21.50
N LEU A 48 9.49 -19.34 20.70
CA LEU A 48 8.88 -20.63 21.03
C LEU A 48 9.47 -21.27 22.30
N ASP A 49 10.70 -20.94 22.63
CA ASP A 49 11.52 -21.49 23.70
C ASP A 49 11.71 -20.54 24.89
N MET A 50 11.10 -19.35 24.83
CA MET A 50 11.21 -18.32 25.87
C MET A 50 9.86 -17.63 26.07
N GLU A 51 9.56 -17.24 27.32
CA GLU A 51 8.36 -16.46 27.65
C GLU A 51 8.57 -14.95 27.50
N THR A 52 9.81 -14.52 27.29
CA THR A 52 10.16 -13.09 27.19
C THR A 52 9.60 -12.47 25.90
N PRO A 53 8.82 -11.39 25.99
CA PRO A 53 8.26 -10.73 24.83
C PRO A 53 9.34 -10.15 23.91
N VAL A 54 9.17 -10.33 22.60
CA VAL A 54 9.93 -9.64 21.56
C VAL A 54 9.14 -8.41 21.11
N CYS A 55 9.78 -7.25 21.18
CA CYS A 55 9.15 -5.98 20.83
C CYS A 55 9.74 -5.40 19.54
N ILE A 56 8.94 -4.60 18.84
CA ILE A 56 9.36 -3.79 17.71
C ILE A 56 9.39 -2.32 18.15
N ASP A 57 10.47 -1.62 17.81
CA ASP A 57 10.56 -0.16 17.94
C ASP A 57 9.68 0.51 16.88
N MET A 58 8.50 0.98 17.27
CA MET A 58 7.51 1.57 16.38
C MET A 58 7.95 2.89 15.75
N VAL A 59 8.86 3.63 16.38
CA VAL A 59 9.45 4.84 15.81
C VAL A 59 10.30 4.46 14.59
N ARG A 60 11.27 3.55 14.76
CA ARG A 60 12.12 3.08 13.67
C ARG A 60 11.32 2.35 12.59
N PHE A 61 10.28 1.61 13.01
CA PHE A 61 9.41 0.90 12.07
C PHE A 61 8.64 1.86 11.19
N SER A 62 8.11 2.95 11.73
CA SER A 62 7.36 3.94 10.93
C SER A 62 8.24 4.73 9.96
N GLU A 63 9.49 5.00 10.31
CA GLU A 63 10.43 5.80 9.52
C GLU A 63 11.05 5.04 8.34
N ARG A 64 10.89 3.72 8.26
CA ARG A 64 11.54 2.88 7.26
C ARG A 64 10.53 2.02 6.53
N SER A 65 10.86 1.66 5.30
CA SER A 65 10.13 0.61 4.61
C SER A 65 10.48 -0.75 5.22
N ASN A 66 9.45 -1.56 5.47
CA ASN A 66 9.56 -2.86 6.12
C ASN A 66 8.92 -3.94 5.26
N GLY A 67 9.30 -5.20 5.47
CA GLY A 67 8.72 -6.34 4.78
C GLY A 67 8.34 -7.46 5.74
N ILE A 68 7.17 -8.03 5.52
CA ILE A 68 6.68 -9.24 6.21
C ILE A 68 6.58 -10.34 5.16
N PHE A 69 7.42 -11.36 5.31
CA PHE A 69 7.56 -12.44 4.35
C PHE A 69 7.23 -13.79 4.98
N GLY A 70 6.59 -14.66 4.21
CA GLY A 70 6.28 -16.01 4.64
C GLY A 70 5.32 -16.71 3.68
N LYS A 71 5.28 -18.04 3.73
CA LYS A 71 4.34 -18.84 2.93
C LYS A 71 2.89 -18.58 3.34
N THR A 72 1.93 -18.98 2.52
CA THR A 72 0.50 -18.98 2.89
C THR A 72 0.30 -19.80 4.16
N GLY A 73 -0.54 -19.32 5.07
CA GLY A 73 -0.84 -20.00 6.34
C GLY A 73 0.23 -19.86 7.44
N THR A 74 1.29 -19.06 7.24
CA THR A 74 2.34 -18.85 8.26
C THR A 74 2.06 -17.70 9.22
N GLY A 75 0.91 -17.05 9.11
CA GLY A 75 0.53 -15.94 9.99
C GLY A 75 0.94 -14.55 9.52
N LYS A 76 1.32 -14.36 8.24
CA LYS A 76 1.70 -13.03 7.70
C LYS A 76 0.66 -11.96 7.99
N SER A 77 -0.59 -12.18 7.60
CA SER A 77 -1.69 -11.21 7.80
C SER A 77 -1.92 -10.90 9.28
N PHE A 78 -1.69 -11.88 10.16
CA PHE A 78 -1.79 -11.68 11.61
C PHE A 78 -0.65 -10.77 12.12
N LEU A 79 0.59 -11.05 11.73
CA LEU A 79 1.75 -10.23 12.10
C LEU A 79 1.65 -8.82 11.51
N THR A 80 1.18 -8.69 10.27
CA THR A 80 0.91 -7.39 9.63
C THR A 80 -0.12 -6.60 10.46
N ARG A 81 -1.20 -7.25 10.87
CA ARG A 81 -2.24 -6.61 11.71
C ARG A 81 -1.68 -6.18 13.07
N LEU A 82 -0.84 -7.00 13.71
CA LEU A 82 -0.17 -6.61 14.96
C LEU A 82 0.71 -5.37 14.77
N ALA A 83 1.53 -5.34 13.72
CA ALA A 83 2.37 -4.18 13.42
C ALA A 83 1.53 -2.91 13.18
N LEU A 84 0.44 -3.02 12.42
CA LEU A 84 -0.51 -1.93 12.22
C LEU A 84 -1.19 -1.50 13.52
N CYS A 85 -1.57 -2.44 14.39
CA CYS A 85 -2.09 -2.12 15.72
C CYS A 85 -1.09 -1.30 16.54
N GLY A 86 0.19 -1.68 16.53
CA GLY A 86 1.25 -0.93 17.22
C GLY A 86 1.39 0.50 16.69
N LEU A 87 1.41 0.68 15.36
CA LEU A 87 1.50 2.00 14.73
C LEU A 87 0.30 2.90 15.10
N ILE A 88 -0.92 2.35 15.05
CA ILE A 88 -2.14 3.07 15.40
C ILE A 88 -2.19 3.36 16.91
N HIS A 89 -1.84 2.38 17.74
CA HIS A 89 -1.88 2.53 19.19
C HIS A 89 -1.01 3.67 19.70
N PHE A 90 0.24 3.73 19.22
CA PHE A 90 1.21 4.74 19.62
C PHE A 90 1.19 6.01 18.75
N ASP A 91 0.27 6.13 17.79
CA ASP A 91 0.15 7.28 16.87
C ASP A 91 1.48 7.63 16.17
N ARG A 92 2.23 6.60 15.73
CA ARG A 92 3.56 6.80 15.12
C ARG A 92 3.50 7.07 13.63
N ALA A 93 2.47 6.56 12.97
CA ALA A 93 2.16 6.85 11.57
C ALA A 93 0.67 6.74 11.34
N VAL A 94 0.16 7.48 10.37
CA VAL A 94 -1.12 7.19 9.75
C VAL A 94 -0.92 6.11 8.69
N ASN A 95 -1.92 5.26 8.51
CA ASN A 95 -1.81 4.11 7.64
C ASN A 95 -2.80 4.20 6.48
N LEU A 96 -2.32 3.93 5.27
CA LEU A 96 -3.13 3.61 4.11
C LEU A 96 -2.90 2.14 3.75
N ILE A 97 -3.93 1.33 3.85
CA ILE A 97 -3.85 -0.12 3.69
C ILE A 97 -4.65 -0.52 2.47
N PHE A 98 -3.99 -1.09 1.46
CA PHE A 98 -4.65 -1.69 0.30
C PHE A 98 -5.04 -3.13 0.64
N ASP A 99 -6.29 -3.31 1.09
CA ASP A 99 -6.82 -4.56 1.62
C ASP A 99 -7.50 -5.39 0.52
N MET A 100 -6.69 -6.05 -0.30
CA MET A 100 -7.17 -6.83 -1.44
C MET A 100 -8.07 -8.01 -1.01
N HIS A 101 -7.80 -8.59 0.14
CA HIS A 101 -8.49 -9.79 0.64
C HIS A 101 -9.52 -9.49 1.73
N ASN A 102 -9.75 -8.22 2.07
CA ASN A 102 -10.66 -7.76 3.12
C ASN A 102 -10.34 -8.38 4.50
N GLU A 103 -9.05 -8.41 4.84
CA GLU A 103 -8.54 -9.03 6.07
C GLU A 103 -8.26 -8.03 7.20
N TYR A 104 -8.06 -6.74 6.89
CA TYR A 104 -7.63 -5.74 7.87
C TYR A 104 -8.76 -4.87 8.39
N GLY A 105 -9.77 -4.58 7.57
CA GLY A 105 -10.79 -3.59 7.86
C GLY A 105 -11.63 -3.89 9.09
N TYR A 106 -12.53 -4.85 9.01
CA TYR A 106 -13.51 -5.09 10.07
C TYR A 106 -13.31 -6.41 10.82
N LYS A 107 -13.37 -7.56 10.16
CA LYS A 107 -13.09 -8.88 10.74
C LYS A 107 -12.51 -9.81 9.67
N ALA A 108 -11.61 -10.65 10.08
CA ALA A 108 -11.05 -11.70 9.24
C ALA A 108 -11.35 -13.09 9.80
N MET A 109 -11.36 -14.09 8.94
CA MET A 109 -11.41 -15.49 9.36
C MET A 109 -10.02 -15.87 9.92
N LYS A 110 -10.02 -16.58 11.05
CA LYS A 110 -8.79 -17.16 11.58
C LYS A 110 -8.43 -18.38 10.73
N GLU A 111 -7.21 -18.41 10.21
CA GLU A 111 -6.64 -19.58 9.53
C GLU A 111 -6.35 -20.71 10.54
N THR A 112 -7.38 -21.34 11.09
CA THR A 112 -7.21 -22.50 11.99
C THR A 112 -7.78 -23.74 11.32
N SER A 113 -7.00 -24.80 11.30
CA SER A 113 -7.44 -26.14 10.87
C SER A 113 -8.40 -26.73 11.90
N GLY A 114 -9.70 -26.48 11.75
CA GLY A 114 -10.73 -27.03 12.64
C GLY A 114 -12.14 -26.54 12.34
N ALA A 115 -13.14 -27.30 12.75
CA ALA A 115 -14.57 -27.08 12.44
C ALA A 115 -15.20 -25.80 13.02
N ASN A 116 -14.50 -25.04 13.87
CA ASN A 116 -14.99 -23.79 14.44
C ASN A 116 -14.34 -22.60 13.76
N THR A 117 -15.09 -21.91 12.91
CA THR A 117 -14.67 -20.65 12.29
C THR A 117 -14.57 -19.56 13.37
N THR A 118 -13.35 -19.23 13.77
CA THR A 118 -13.10 -18.15 14.73
C THR A 118 -12.75 -16.88 13.96
N PHE A 119 -13.43 -15.78 14.26
CA PHE A 119 -13.15 -14.47 13.67
C PHE A 119 -12.17 -13.68 14.55
N VAL A 120 -11.29 -12.95 13.90
CA VAL A 120 -10.40 -11.97 14.54
C VAL A 120 -10.94 -10.57 14.25
N LYS A 121 -10.95 -9.70 15.26
CA LYS A 121 -11.35 -8.30 15.09
C LYS A 121 -10.43 -7.58 14.12
N GLY A 122 -11.00 -6.80 13.21
CA GLY A 122 -10.26 -5.92 12.33
C GLY A 122 -9.93 -4.58 12.98
N LEU A 123 -9.17 -3.76 12.28
CA LEU A 123 -8.67 -2.48 12.79
C LEU A 123 -9.81 -1.51 13.14
N LYS A 124 -10.89 -1.46 12.35
CA LYS A 124 -12.06 -0.63 12.64
C LYS A 124 -12.76 -1.03 13.94
N GLN A 125 -12.85 -2.34 14.21
CA GLN A 125 -13.44 -2.83 15.47
C GLN A 125 -12.56 -2.58 16.69
N LEU A 126 -11.23 -2.51 16.51
CA LEU A 126 -10.27 -2.27 17.59
C LEU A 126 -10.12 -0.79 17.93
N PHE A 127 -10.14 0.07 16.91
CA PHE A 127 -9.77 1.48 17.04
C PHE A 127 -10.89 2.48 16.72
N GLY A 128 -12.09 1.99 16.35
CA GLY A 128 -13.26 2.84 16.16
C GLY A 128 -13.07 3.95 15.12
N GLU A 129 -13.27 5.19 15.52
CA GLU A 129 -13.19 6.37 14.65
C GLU A 129 -11.77 6.70 14.18
N ARG A 130 -10.74 6.10 14.76
CA ARG A 130 -9.35 6.25 14.29
C ARG A 130 -9.05 5.47 13.01
N VAL A 131 -10.00 4.67 12.52
CA VAL A 131 -9.89 3.89 11.29
C VAL A 131 -11.12 4.11 10.44
N ALA A 132 -10.94 4.45 9.17
CA ALA A 132 -12.00 4.58 8.18
C ALA A 132 -11.91 3.48 7.13
N ILE A 133 -13.08 2.99 6.69
CA ILE A 133 -13.20 1.99 5.62
C ILE A 133 -13.67 2.68 4.36
N PHE A 134 -12.81 2.67 3.35
CA PHE A 134 -13.09 3.08 1.98
C PHE A 134 -13.36 1.83 1.16
N SER A 135 -14.43 1.80 0.38
CA SER A 135 -14.83 0.59 -0.35
C SER A 135 -14.97 0.84 -1.85
N LEU A 136 -14.29 -0.01 -2.64
CA LEU A 136 -14.48 -0.12 -4.09
C LEU A 136 -15.71 -0.94 -4.47
N ASP A 137 -16.25 -1.71 -3.52
CA ASP A 137 -17.45 -2.52 -3.67
C ASP A 137 -18.35 -2.35 -2.43
N PRO A 138 -19.07 -1.21 -2.34
CA PRO A 138 -19.92 -0.92 -1.19
C PRO A 138 -21.00 -1.97 -0.93
N HIS A 139 -21.49 -2.63 -1.98
CA HIS A 139 -22.48 -3.69 -1.86
C HIS A 139 -21.88 -4.89 -1.09
N SER A 140 -20.70 -5.36 -1.48
CA SER A 140 -20.00 -6.45 -0.77
C SER A 140 -19.67 -6.07 0.67
N THR A 141 -19.22 -4.83 0.91
CA THR A 141 -18.90 -4.35 2.25
C THR A 141 -20.15 -4.35 3.15
N ARG A 142 -21.28 -3.84 2.65
CA ARG A 142 -22.57 -3.89 3.39
C ARG A 142 -23.06 -5.30 3.62
N ALA A 143 -22.92 -6.21 2.66
CA ALA A 143 -23.30 -7.62 2.83
C ALA A 143 -22.53 -8.32 3.95
N ARG A 144 -21.31 -7.85 4.27
CA ARG A 144 -20.52 -8.30 5.42
C ARG A 144 -20.91 -7.62 6.75
N GLY A 145 -21.97 -6.80 6.74
CA GLY A 145 -22.49 -6.09 7.92
C GLY A 145 -21.69 -4.82 8.27
N ILE A 146 -20.98 -4.22 7.31
CA ILE A 146 -20.16 -3.04 7.50
C ILE A 146 -20.72 -1.89 6.67
N GLN A 147 -20.90 -0.73 7.26
CA GLN A 147 -21.15 0.50 6.51
C GLN A 147 -19.78 1.12 6.18
N PRO A 148 -19.41 1.29 4.89
CA PRO A 148 -18.18 1.99 4.52
C PRO A 148 -18.29 3.47 4.91
N ASP A 149 -17.18 4.05 5.37
CA ASP A 149 -17.11 5.49 5.65
C ASP A 149 -17.07 6.31 4.35
N PHE A 150 -16.57 5.71 3.25
CA PHE A 150 -16.56 6.32 1.93
C PHE A 150 -16.67 5.27 0.81
N GLU A 151 -17.51 5.56 -0.18
CA GLU A 151 -17.63 4.76 -1.41
C GLU A 151 -16.67 5.30 -2.47
N VAL A 152 -15.81 4.44 -2.97
CA VAL A 152 -14.72 4.85 -3.86
C VAL A 152 -15.16 4.80 -5.30
N TYR A 153 -15.07 5.94 -5.97
CA TYR A 153 -15.23 6.06 -7.41
C TYR A 153 -14.00 6.77 -8.00
N ILE A 154 -13.53 6.28 -9.15
CA ILE A 154 -12.39 6.83 -9.88
C ILE A 154 -12.86 7.21 -11.28
N SER A 155 -12.65 8.45 -11.69
CA SER A 155 -12.98 8.86 -13.05
C SER A 155 -11.85 8.51 -14.02
N TYR A 156 -12.21 8.32 -15.29
CA TYR A 156 -11.21 8.09 -16.34
C TYR A 156 -10.21 9.25 -16.46
N ASP A 157 -10.61 10.48 -16.11
CA ASP A 157 -9.74 11.66 -16.14
C ASP A 157 -8.67 11.67 -15.03
N GLN A 158 -8.79 10.79 -14.03
CA GLN A 158 -7.80 10.63 -12.95
C GLN A 158 -6.71 9.60 -13.28
N VAL A 159 -6.91 8.83 -14.35
CA VAL A 159 -5.99 7.79 -14.79
C VAL A 159 -4.94 8.40 -15.70
N SER A 160 -3.68 8.38 -15.30
CA SER A 160 -2.54 8.78 -16.11
C SER A 160 -2.00 7.61 -16.94
N VAL A 161 -1.19 7.89 -17.94
CA VAL A 161 -0.47 6.84 -18.68
C VAL A 161 0.53 6.14 -17.78
N GLU A 162 1.10 6.83 -16.81
CA GLU A 162 2.00 6.28 -15.79
C GLU A 162 1.31 5.24 -14.88
N ASP A 163 -0.02 5.28 -14.76
CA ASP A 163 -0.78 4.25 -14.04
C ASP A 163 -0.99 2.99 -14.89
N ILE A 164 -1.03 3.13 -16.22
CA ILE A 164 -1.26 2.04 -17.18
C ILE A 164 0.05 1.38 -17.62
N ALA A 165 1.12 2.13 -17.82
CA ALA A 165 2.39 1.60 -18.30
C ALA A 165 2.93 0.43 -17.44
N PRO A 166 2.88 0.45 -16.10
CA PRO A 166 3.28 -0.69 -15.28
C PRO A 166 2.37 -1.93 -15.40
N LEU A 167 1.19 -1.79 -16.00
CA LEU A 167 0.22 -2.87 -16.18
C LEU A 167 0.40 -3.62 -17.52
N GLN A 168 1.52 -3.42 -18.21
CA GLN A 168 1.78 -4.02 -19.53
C GLN A 168 1.58 -5.54 -19.52
N ASP A 169 2.12 -6.23 -18.53
CA ASP A 169 2.02 -7.69 -18.43
C ASP A 169 0.56 -8.15 -18.20
N GLU A 170 -0.16 -7.51 -17.26
CA GLU A 170 -1.55 -7.84 -16.94
C GLU A 170 -2.52 -7.52 -18.11
N LEU A 171 -2.24 -6.46 -18.84
CA LEU A 171 -2.98 -6.05 -20.02
C LEU A 171 -2.47 -6.72 -21.30
N ARG A 172 -1.30 -7.37 -21.26
CA ARG A 172 -0.57 -7.91 -22.40
C ARG A 172 -0.39 -6.85 -23.50
N LEU A 173 0.11 -5.68 -23.11
CA LEU A 173 0.45 -4.60 -24.02
C LEU A 173 1.90 -4.74 -24.48
N ASN A 174 2.17 -4.34 -25.73
CA ASN A 174 3.52 -4.16 -26.22
C ASN A 174 3.96 -2.69 -26.02
N ASN A 175 5.25 -2.42 -26.18
CA ASN A 175 5.81 -1.07 -26.01
C ASN A 175 5.16 -0.05 -26.95
N THR A 176 4.87 -0.42 -28.20
CA THR A 176 4.24 0.49 -29.17
C THR A 176 2.80 0.86 -28.79
N ALA A 177 2.09 0.00 -28.06
CA ALA A 177 0.78 0.34 -27.52
C ALA A 177 0.89 1.38 -26.38
N VAL A 178 1.91 1.26 -25.53
CA VAL A 178 2.17 2.25 -24.49
C VAL A 178 2.62 3.59 -25.09
N GLU A 179 3.49 3.57 -26.11
CA GLU A 179 3.87 4.77 -26.86
C GLU A 179 2.62 5.44 -27.46
N SER A 180 1.70 4.66 -28.02
CA SER A 180 0.42 5.19 -28.53
C SER A 180 -0.41 5.84 -27.44
N ALA A 181 -0.40 5.32 -26.20
CA ALA A 181 -1.08 5.95 -25.07
C ALA A 181 -0.48 7.34 -24.76
N TYR A 182 0.85 7.45 -24.77
CA TYR A 182 1.52 8.75 -24.59
C TYR A 182 1.21 9.74 -25.70
N MET A 183 1.05 9.29 -26.95
CA MET A 183 0.63 10.15 -28.07
C MET A 183 -0.77 10.71 -27.86
N VAL A 184 -1.73 9.87 -27.43
CA VAL A 184 -3.08 10.34 -27.09
C VAL A 184 -3.02 11.32 -25.91
N TYR A 185 -2.24 11.00 -24.86
CA TYR A 185 -2.07 11.86 -23.69
C TYR A 185 -1.43 13.23 -24.05
N ALA A 186 -0.47 13.26 -24.96
CA ALA A 186 0.16 14.49 -25.39
C ALA A 186 -0.87 15.52 -25.93
N ILE A 187 -1.92 15.05 -26.57
CA ILE A 187 -2.97 15.88 -27.18
C ILE A 187 -4.10 16.15 -26.19
N TYR A 188 -4.60 15.12 -25.50
CA TYR A 188 -5.84 15.20 -24.71
C TYR A 188 -5.62 15.34 -23.21
N LYS A 189 -4.36 15.25 -22.74
CA LYS A 189 -3.97 15.38 -21.31
C LYS A 189 -4.84 14.46 -20.44
N GLU A 190 -5.38 14.95 -19.34
CA GLU A 190 -6.18 14.16 -18.39
C GLU A 190 -7.39 13.47 -19.04
N ARG A 191 -7.89 13.97 -20.18
CA ARG A 191 -9.03 13.38 -20.89
C ARG A 191 -8.67 12.24 -21.84
N TRP A 192 -7.40 11.87 -21.92
CA TRP A 192 -6.88 10.89 -22.88
C TRP A 192 -7.62 9.55 -22.84
N LEU A 193 -7.80 8.98 -21.63
CA LEU A 193 -8.45 7.67 -21.46
C LEU A 193 -9.94 7.74 -21.82
N ARG A 194 -10.64 8.75 -21.32
CA ARG A 194 -12.04 8.98 -21.65
C ARG A 194 -12.26 9.19 -23.14
N THR A 195 -11.41 9.96 -23.80
CA THR A 195 -11.46 10.18 -25.24
C THR A 195 -11.26 8.88 -25.99
N LEU A 196 -10.21 8.13 -25.65
CA LEU A 196 -9.93 6.85 -26.30
C LEU A 196 -11.06 5.84 -26.09
N LEU A 197 -11.60 5.71 -24.88
CA LEU A 197 -12.70 4.76 -24.61
C LEU A 197 -14.04 5.16 -25.22
N SER A 198 -14.24 6.43 -25.61
CA SER A 198 -15.45 6.89 -26.28
C SER A 198 -15.50 6.57 -27.76
N LEU A 199 -14.38 6.13 -28.36
CA LEU A 199 -14.32 5.76 -29.76
C LEU A 199 -14.95 4.37 -29.98
N GLU A 200 -15.59 4.21 -31.14
CA GLU A 200 -16.04 2.91 -31.65
C GLU A 200 -14.91 2.23 -32.46
N GLY A 201 -14.98 0.91 -32.61
CA GLY A 201 -13.89 0.14 -33.21
C GLY A 201 -13.30 0.68 -34.53
N PRO A 202 -14.14 1.02 -35.56
CA PRO A 202 -13.67 1.59 -36.82
C PRO A 202 -13.00 2.96 -36.66
N ASP A 203 -13.53 3.81 -35.77
CA ASP A 203 -13.04 5.18 -35.56
C ASP A 203 -11.65 5.21 -34.93
N VAL A 204 -11.27 4.16 -34.20
CA VAL A 204 -9.94 4.06 -33.56
C VAL A 204 -8.81 4.02 -34.59
N GLU A 205 -9.02 3.39 -35.75
CA GLU A 205 -8.01 3.33 -36.83
C GLU A 205 -7.82 4.70 -37.50
N GLU A 206 -8.93 5.42 -37.72
CA GLU A 206 -8.90 6.76 -38.28
C GLU A 206 -8.23 7.73 -37.34
N PHE A 207 -8.64 7.71 -36.06
CA PHE A 207 -8.05 8.49 -35.01
C PHE A 207 -6.54 8.22 -34.84
N ALA A 208 -6.10 6.95 -34.97
CA ALA A 208 -4.67 6.62 -34.92
C ALA A 208 -3.89 7.34 -36.02
N LYS A 209 -4.43 7.39 -37.26
CA LYS A 209 -3.80 8.10 -38.37
C LYS A 209 -3.72 9.61 -38.12
N GLU A 210 -4.79 10.19 -37.58
CA GLU A 210 -4.84 11.63 -37.25
C GLU A 210 -3.75 12.05 -36.25
N ILE A 211 -3.53 11.23 -35.19
CA ILE A 211 -2.52 11.53 -34.17
C ILE A 211 -1.11 11.00 -34.51
N GLY A 212 -0.93 10.36 -35.67
CA GLY A 212 0.33 9.77 -36.09
C GLY A 212 0.74 8.48 -35.35
N ALA A 213 -0.20 7.82 -34.67
CA ALA A 213 0.04 6.56 -34.00
C ALA A 213 -0.10 5.37 -34.95
N HIS A 214 0.52 4.23 -34.59
CA HIS A 214 0.35 2.99 -35.37
C HIS A 214 -1.07 2.43 -35.16
N PRO A 215 -1.91 2.30 -36.21
CA PRO A 215 -3.32 1.91 -36.09
C PRO A 215 -3.53 0.61 -35.29
N GLY A 216 -2.81 -0.45 -35.66
CA GLY A 216 -2.94 -1.75 -34.99
C GLY A 216 -2.55 -1.71 -33.48
N SER A 217 -1.59 -0.84 -33.11
CA SER A 217 -1.19 -0.67 -31.71
C SER A 217 -2.26 0.08 -30.91
N LEU A 218 -2.85 1.14 -31.49
CA LEU A 218 -3.91 1.91 -30.83
C LEU A 218 -5.19 1.10 -30.69
N VAL A 219 -5.58 0.31 -31.71
CA VAL A 219 -6.72 -0.62 -31.66
C VAL A 219 -6.51 -1.68 -30.56
N ALA A 220 -5.29 -2.23 -30.48
CA ALA A 220 -4.96 -3.19 -29.42
C ALA A 220 -5.04 -2.54 -28.03
N LEU A 221 -4.50 -1.34 -27.84
CA LEU A 221 -4.59 -0.57 -26.62
C LEU A 221 -6.06 -0.31 -26.22
N HIS A 222 -6.84 0.26 -27.14
CA HIS A 222 -8.26 0.54 -26.94
C HIS A 222 -9.03 -0.69 -26.46
N ARG A 223 -8.92 -1.82 -27.20
CA ARG A 223 -9.59 -3.08 -26.83
C ARG A 223 -9.19 -3.57 -25.43
N LYS A 224 -7.91 -3.40 -25.02
CA LYS A 224 -7.42 -3.81 -23.71
C LYS A 224 -7.92 -2.89 -22.61
N LEU A 225 -7.93 -1.58 -22.86
CA LEU A 225 -8.39 -0.60 -21.89
C LEU A 225 -9.92 -0.59 -21.73
N LYS A 226 -10.68 -1.03 -22.71
CA LYS A 226 -12.14 -1.28 -22.55
C LYS A 226 -12.48 -2.24 -21.40
N ARG A 227 -11.55 -3.08 -20.96
CA ARG A 227 -11.74 -3.90 -19.75
C ARG A 227 -11.96 -3.07 -18.49
N LEU A 228 -11.47 -1.83 -18.45
CA LEU A 228 -11.66 -0.93 -17.31
C LEU A 228 -13.12 -0.52 -17.13
N GLU A 229 -13.92 -0.51 -18.20
CA GLU A 229 -15.36 -0.22 -18.15
C GLU A 229 -16.15 -1.29 -17.37
N SER A 230 -15.59 -2.49 -17.18
CA SER A 230 -16.22 -3.54 -16.39
C SER A 230 -16.09 -3.33 -14.86
N PHE A 231 -15.27 -2.39 -14.41
CA PHE A 231 -15.11 -2.09 -12.98
C PHE A 231 -16.19 -1.11 -12.53
N PRO A 232 -17.08 -1.49 -11.60
CA PRO A 232 -18.22 -0.64 -11.17
C PRO A 232 -17.81 0.71 -10.57
N PHE A 233 -16.60 0.79 -10.02
CA PHE A 233 -16.06 2.02 -9.42
C PHE A 233 -15.43 2.97 -10.45
N MET A 234 -15.22 2.52 -11.70
CA MET A 234 -14.72 3.37 -12.77
C MET A 234 -15.86 4.16 -13.41
N VAL A 235 -15.77 5.48 -13.38
CA VAL A 235 -16.84 6.37 -13.84
C VAL A 235 -16.34 7.39 -14.87
N LYS A 236 -17.24 7.84 -15.75
CA LYS A 236 -16.90 8.88 -16.74
C LYS A 236 -16.64 10.24 -16.08
N LYS A 237 -17.33 10.54 -14.98
CA LYS A 237 -17.21 11.79 -14.22
C LYS A 237 -17.55 11.52 -12.76
N LEU A 238 -16.78 12.10 -11.84
CA LEU A 238 -17.10 12.06 -10.41
C LEU A 238 -18.35 12.89 -10.10
N GLN A 239 -19.17 12.37 -9.20
CA GLN A 239 -20.33 13.09 -8.64
C GLN A 239 -20.01 13.69 -7.27
N ASP A 240 -19.25 12.97 -6.43
CA ASP A 240 -19.02 13.26 -5.02
C ASP A 240 -17.52 13.36 -4.68
N GLY A 241 -16.86 14.37 -5.21
CA GLY A 241 -15.49 14.65 -4.78
C GLY A 241 -14.45 13.60 -5.23
N ASP A 242 -13.19 13.91 -4.98
CA ASP A 242 -12.04 13.09 -5.36
C ASP A 242 -11.67 12.13 -4.21
N VAL A 243 -11.54 10.85 -4.52
CA VAL A 243 -11.18 9.82 -3.53
C VAL A 243 -9.82 10.09 -2.87
N VAL A 244 -8.84 10.58 -3.62
CA VAL A 244 -7.50 10.84 -3.06
C VAL A 244 -7.52 12.05 -2.14
N ASP A 245 -8.28 13.10 -2.48
CA ASP A 245 -8.47 14.25 -1.60
C ASP A 245 -9.17 13.82 -0.29
N ARG A 246 -10.15 12.93 -0.37
CA ARG A 246 -10.79 12.33 0.82
C ARG A 246 -9.82 11.51 1.64
N ILE A 247 -9.05 10.64 1.02
CA ILE A 247 -8.02 9.86 1.73
C ILE A 247 -7.06 10.82 2.46
N MET A 248 -6.58 11.85 1.79
CA MET A 248 -5.68 12.84 2.40
C MET A 248 -6.31 13.60 3.56
N GLU A 249 -7.58 13.99 3.44
CA GLU A 249 -8.33 14.62 4.53
C GLU A 249 -8.36 13.74 5.80
N TYR A 250 -8.62 12.43 5.63
CA TYR A 250 -8.63 11.50 6.75
C TYR A 250 -7.24 11.29 7.34
N LEU A 251 -6.23 11.08 6.51
CA LEU A 251 -4.83 10.91 6.94
C LEU A 251 -4.30 12.14 7.68
N ASP A 252 -4.60 13.34 7.20
CA ASP A 252 -4.20 14.60 7.85
C ASP A 252 -4.84 14.78 9.24
N ARG A 253 -6.05 14.27 9.42
CA ARG A 253 -6.75 14.24 10.72
C ARG A 253 -6.23 13.13 11.65
N GLY A 254 -5.27 12.32 11.22
CA GLY A 254 -4.76 11.17 11.99
C GLY A 254 -5.64 9.92 11.92
N ILE A 255 -6.54 9.85 10.94
CA ILE A 255 -7.42 8.70 10.75
C ILE A 255 -6.79 7.77 9.72
N ASN A 256 -6.64 6.51 10.08
CA ASN A 256 -6.08 5.47 9.22
C ASN A 256 -7.13 5.02 8.20
N VAL A 257 -6.71 4.76 6.99
CA VAL A 257 -7.61 4.37 5.89
C VAL A 257 -7.33 2.93 5.47
N VAL A 258 -8.37 2.11 5.50
CA VAL A 258 -8.39 0.77 4.91
C VAL A 258 -9.20 0.83 3.63
N LEU A 259 -8.55 0.59 2.50
CA LEU A 259 -9.19 0.53 1.18
C LEU A 259 -9.53 -0.93 0.86
N GLU A 260 -10.80 -1.29 1.02
CA GLU A 260 -11.32 -2.62 0.74
C GLU A 260 -11.71 -2.78 -0.73
N PHE A 261 -11.29 -3.90 -1.32
CA PHE A 261 -11.57 -4.24 -2.72
C PHE A 261 -12.88 -5.03 -2.88
N GLY A 262 -13.45 -5.57 -1.79
CA GLY A 262 -14.68 -6.34 -1.84
C GLY A 262 -14.54 -7.60 -2.68
N GLN A 263 -15.37 -7.75 -3.72
CA GLN A 263 -15.29 -8.85 -4.69
C GLN A 263 -14.43 -8.51 -5.92
N GLN A 264 -13.78 -7.34 -5.95
CA GLN A 264 -12.88 -6.93 -7.03
C GLN A 264 -11.50 -7.60 -6.88
N THR A 265 -11.46 -8.92 -7.03
CA THR A 265 -10.27 -9.76 -6.76
C THR A 265 -9.29 -9.84 -7.93
N SER A 266 -9.55 -9.16 -9.06
CA SER A 266 -8.64 -9.22 -10.20
C SER A 266 -7.34 -8.46 -9.91
N MET A 267 -6.20 -9.06 -10.27
CA MET A 267 -4.90 -8.41 -10.12
C MET A 267 -4.83 -7.08 -10.90
N LEU A 268 -5.44 -7.02 -12.07
CA LEU A 268 -5.54 -5.76 -12.84
C LEU A 268 -6.23 -4.65 -12.05
N CYS A 269 -7.35 -4.95 -11.38
CA CYS A 269 -8.05 -3.98 -10.52
C CYS A 269 -7.14 -3.50 -9.40
N TYR A 270 -6.52 -4.43 -8.68
CA TYR A 270 -5.65 -4.13 -7.54
C TYR A 270 -4.48 -3.22 -7.95
N LEU A 271 -3.74 -3.60 -8.99
CA LEU A 271 -2.59 -2.84 -9.47
C LEU A 271 -3.00 -1.44 -9.98
N LEU A 272 -4.11 -1.35 -10.74
CA LEU A 272 -4.60 -0.07 -11.26
C LEU A 272 -4.94 0.91 -10.14
N VAL A 273 -5.78 0.48 -9.20
CA VAL A 273 -6.23 1.32 -8.09
C VAL A 273 -5.05 1.73 -7.19
N ALA A 274 -4.19 0.77 -6.86
CA ALA A 274 -3.02 1.04 -6.04
C ALA A 274 -2.05 2.02 -6.72
N ASN A 275 -1.80 1.89 -8.03
CA ASN A 275 -0.94 2.81 -8.77
C ASN A 275 -1.53 4.23 -8.80
N ILE A 276 -2.82 4.38 -9.14
CA ILE A 276 -3.49 5.69 -9.21
C ILE A 276 -3.39 6.41 -7.85
N ILE A 277 -3.81 5.72 -6.78
CA ILE A 277 -3.86 6.32 -5.45
C ILE A 277 -2.45 6.61 -4.92
N ALA A 278 -1.52 5.65 -5.04
CA ALA A 278 -0.16 5.84 -4.54
C ALA A 278 0.57 6.97 -5.28
N ARG A 279 0.42 7.09 -6.62
CA ARG A 279 1.03 8.17 -7.40
C ARG A 279 0.54 9.54 -6.93
N ARG A 280 -0.75 9.70 -6.80
CA ARG A 280 -1.35 10.98 -6.40
C ARG A 280 -1.02 11.36 -4.96
N ILE A 281 -1.03 10.39 -4.04
CA ILE A 281 -0.60 10.60 -2.65
C ILE A 281 0.89 10.96 -2.61
N HIS A 282 1.73 10.28 -3.40
CA HIS A 282 3.14 10.62 -3.53
C HIS A 282 3.33 12.10 -3.94
N GLU A 283 2.65 12.55 -5.00
CA GLU A 283 2.72 13.93 -5.47
C GLU A 283 2.28 14.94 -4.38
N MET A 284 1.24 14.61 -3.63
CA MET A 284 0.75 15.47 -2.54
C MET A 284 1.73 15.53 -1.36
N TYR A 285 2.34 14.41 -0.98
CA TYR A 285 3.33 14.35 0.09
C TYR A 285 4.63 15.07 -0.29
N VAL A 286 5.07 14.97 -1.54
CA VAL A 286 6.21 15.75 -2.05
C VAL A 286 5.93 17.25 -1.87
N LYS A 287 4.79 17.75 -2.36
CA LYS A 287 4.40 19.16 -2.23
C LYS A 287 4.32 19.62 -0.76
N LYS A 288 3.73 18.81 0.13
CA LYS A 288 3.65 19.11 1.56
C LYS A 288 5.05 19.18 2.20
N SER A 289 5.92 18.24 1.86
CA SER A 289 7.28 18.21 2.39
C SER A 289 8.11 19.39 1.90
N GLU A 290 7.99 19.76 0.63
CA GLU A 290 8.64 20.95 0.08
C GLU A 290 8.17 22.22 0.80
N ARG A 291 6.87 22.33 1.06
CA ARG A 291 6.33 23.45 1.84
C ARG A 291 6.91 23.48 3.25
N TYR A 292 6.94 22.35 3.95
CA TYR A 292 7.54 22.24 5.27
C TYR A 292 9.01 22.64 5.27
N TYR A 293 9.79 22.16 4.30
CA TYR A 293 11.21 22.54 4.20
C TYR A 293 11.41 24.03 3.89
N ALA A 294 10.50 24.64 3.17
CA ALA A 294 10.53 26.08 2.91
C ALA A 294 10.13 26.93 4.12
N THR A 295 9.12 26.51 4.87
CA THR A 295 8.54 27.30 5.98
C THR A 295 9.19 27.00 7.33
N GLN A 296 9.72 25.77 7.53
CA GLN A 296 10.22 25.23 8.78
C GLN A 296 9.19 25.29 9.93
N ARG A 297 7.89 25.41 9.60
CA ARG A 297 6.81 25.47 10.58
C ARG A 297 6.36 24.06 10.93
N ILE A 298 6.23 23.75 12.22
CA ILE A 298 5.80 22.43 12.68
C ILE A 298 4.39 22.05 12.19
N GLU A 299 3.53 23.06 12.00
CA GLU A 299 2.16 22.92 11.47
C GLU A 299 2.12 22.48 9.99
N ASP A 300 3.18 22.74 9.22
CA ASP A 300 3.32 22.34 7.84
C ASP A 300 3.96 20.95 7.70
N GLN A 301 4.48 20.37 8.80
CA GLN A 301 5.14 19.06 8.78
C GLN A 301 4.13 17.96 8.43
N PRO A 302 4.39 17.17 7.36
CA PRO A 302 3.53 16.04 7.03
C PRO A 302 3.54 14.99 8.15
N ARG A 303 2.39 14.38 8.42
CA ARG A 303 2.37 13.19 9.27
C ARG A 303 3.11 12.05 8.58
N GLN A 304 3.81 11.23 9.37
CA GLN A 304 4.41 10.00 8.85
C GLN A 304 3.30 9.10 8.30
N LEU A 305 3.42 8.67 7.05
CA LEU A 305 2.49 7.76 6.37
C LEU A 305 3.15 6.40 6.18
N MET A 306 2.45 5.34 6.57
CA MET A 306 2.78 3.97 6.19
C MET A 306 1.79 3.47 5.15
N ILE A 307 2.27 3.12 3.96
CA ILE A 307 1.45 2.48 2.92
C ILE A 307 1.68 0.97 2.99
N THR A 308 0.61 0.21 3.21
CA THR A 308 0.66 -1.26 3.26
C THR A 308 0.14 -1.84 1.96
N ILE A 309 0.96 -2.71 1.33
CA ILE A 309 0.61 -3.43 0.10
C ILE A 309 0.86 -4.92 0.25
N GLU A 310 -0.05 -5.72 -0.29
CA GLU A 310 0.07 -7.16 -0.45
C GLU A 310 0.57 -7.52 -1.85
N GLU A 311 1.02 -8.76 -2.04
CA GLU A 311 1.57 -9.24 -3.31
C GLU A 311 2.63 -8.28 -3.91
N ALA A 312 3.52 -7.80 -3.03
CA ALA A 312 4.46 -6.72 -3.33
C ALA A 312 5.39 -7.02 -4.52
N HIS A 313 5.64 -8.30 -4.82
CA HIS A 313 6.39 -8.73 -6.01
C HIS A 313 5.77 -8.24 -7.33
N LYS A 314 4.47 -7.93 -7.35
CA LYS A 314 3.81 -7.35 -8.53
C LYS A 314 4.18 -5.90 -8.77
N PHE A 315 4.52 -5.15 -7.73
CA PHE A 315 4.88 -3.75 -7.78
C PHE A 315 6.39 -3.48 -7.77
N LEU A 316 7.14 -4.35 -7.11
CA LEU A 316 8.53 -4.13 -6.73
C LEU A 316 9.52 -5.12 -7.36
N ASN A 317 9.07 -5.98 -8.30
CA ASN A 317 10.01 -6.81 -9.03
C ASN A 317 11.06 -5.95 -9.78
N PRO A 318 12.27 -6.46 -10.05
CA PRO A 318 13.37 -5.66 -10.59
C PRO A 318 13.08 -4.92 -11.92
N SER A 319 12.15 -5.42 -12.72
CA SER A 319 11.72 -4.77 -13.96
C SER A 319 10.67 -3.68 -13.69
N ALA A 320 9.65 -3.97 -12.88
CA ALA A 320 8.59 -3.03 -12.54
C ALA A 320 9.06 -1.91 -11.60
N ALA A 321 9.91 -2.22 -10.61
CA ALA A 321 10.34 -1.26 -9.59
C ALA A 321 11.00 0.01 -10.14
N ARG A 322 11.55 -0.02 -11.35
CA ARG A 322 12.11 1.17 -12.01
C ARG A 322 11.06 2.10 -12.59
N GLN A 323 9.86 1.60 -12.84
CA GLN A 323 8.80 2.29 -13.57
C GLN A 323 7.56 2.56 -12.72
N THR A 324 7.44 1.91 -11.54
CA THR A 324 6.29 2.07 -10.66
C THR A 324 6.50 3.16 -9.61
N THR A 325 5.41 3.81 -9.22
CA THR A 325 5.38 4.73 -8.07
C THR A 325 5.85 4.04 -6.79
N PHE A 326 5.51 2.79 -6.57
CA PHE A 326 5.96 2.02 -5.40
C PHE A 326 7.47 1.83 -5.37
N GLY A 327 8.09 1.60 -6.52
CA GLY A 327 9.55 1.56 -6.62
C GLY A 327 10.22 2.89 -6.27
N THR A 328 9.61 4.01 -6.66
CA THR A 328 10.04 5.36 -6.26
C THR A 328 9.84 5.58 -4.76
N ILE A 329 8.67 5.21 -4.22
CA ILE A 329 8.39 5.30 -2.78
C ILE A 329 9.42 4.48 -1.98
N ALA A 330 9.70 3.24 -2.40
CA ALA A 330 10.67 2.40 -1.70
C ALA A 330 12.08 3.00 -1.63
N ARG A 331 12.51 3.72 -2.69
CA ARG A 331 13.87 4.29 -2.79
C ARG A 331 14.01 5.67 -2.16
N GLU A 332 13.01 6.54 -2.28
CA GLU A 332 13.20 7.97 -2.07
C GLU A 332 12.31 8.58 -0.99
N MET A 333 11.21 7.91 -0.61
CA MET A 333 10.11 8.55 0.09
C MET A 333 10.32 8.79 1.57
N ARG A 334 11.36 8.19 2.19
CA ARG A 334 11.69 8.49 3.59
C ARG A 334 11.87 9.99 3.85
N LYS A 335 12.47 10.71 2.91
CA LYS A 335 12.63 12.17 2.97
C LYS A 335 11.32 12.95 2.85
N TYR A 336 10.25 12.28 2.41
CA TYR A 336 8.91 12.86 2.25
C TYR A 336 7.89 12.29 3.22
N TYR A 337 8.35 11.71 4.35
CA TYR A 337 7.49 11.15 5.40
C TYR A 337 6.58 10.00 4.94
N VAL A 338 6.98 9.25 3.93
CA VAL A 338 6.26 8.05 3.47
C VAL A 338 7.16 6.83 3.56
N SER A 339 6.62 5.73 4.06
CA SER A 339 7.27 4.42 4.13
C SER A 339 6.32 3.33 3.65
N LEU A 340 6.87 2.17 3.27
CA LEU A 340 6.10 1.01 2.85
C LEU A 340 6.13 -0.09 3.90
N LEU A 341 5.00 -0.75 4.08
CA LEU A 341 4.93 -2.08 4.67
C LEU A 341 4.52 -3.06 3.56
N VAL A 342 5.47 -3.85 3.10
CA VAL A 342 5.24 -4.82 2.04
C VAL A 342 4.96 -6.19 2.63
N VAL A 343 3.93 -6.86 2.13
CA VAL A 343 3.55 -8.21 2.54
C VAL A 343 3.68 -9.13 1.33
N ASP A 344 4.50 -10.17 1.45
CA ASP A 344 4.75 -11.07 0.32
C ASP A 344 5.09 -12.50 0.77
N GLN A 345 5.05 -13.42 -0.19
CA GLN A 345 5.44 -14.79 0.04
C GLN A 345 6.93 -15.04 -0.20
N ARG A 346 7.58 -14.24 -1.05
CA ARG A 346 8.97 -14.46 -1.51
C ARG A 346 9.79 -13.18 -1.45
N PRO A 347 10.78 -13.10 -0.55
CA PRO A 347 11.67 -11.93 -0.50
C PRO A 347 12.55 -11.77 -1.76
N SER A 348 12.81 -12.86 -2.48
CA SER A 348 13.63 -12.84 -3.71
C SER A 348 12.90 -12.30 -4.94
N GLY A 349 11.62 -11.98 -4.84
CA GLY A 349 10.83 -11.41 -5.94
C GLY A 349 10.74 -9.88 -5.89
N ILE A 350 11.37 -9.27 -4.89
CA ILE A 350 11.29 -7.83 -4.60
C ILE A 350 12.68 -7.19 -4.69
#